data_f67b38bda31fee01994b407a35f44fd7
#
_entry.id   f67b38bda31fee01994b407a35f44fd7
#
_cell.length_a   1.000
_cell.length_b   1.000
_cell.length_c   1.000
_cell.angle_alpha   90.00
_cell.angle_beta   90.00
_cell.angle_gamma   90.00
#
_symmetry.space_group_name_H-M   'P 1'
#
loop_
_entity.id
_entity.type
_entity.pdbx_description
1 polymer ?
#
loop_
_entity_poly.entity_id
_entity_poly.type
_entity_poly.pdbx_seq_one_letter_code
_entity_poly.pdbx_strand_id
1 'polypeptide(L)'
;MTPNAERVTFTKKKKTVACPVPLAPLADTHAHLLSFWGKDVPETLVRAKAAGVDLLVTMFDPIADKRSVTDYSDWLTREILPMQDIPQIKYLAGVHPYGAPDYADDVHAQVVAALDDPLCAGIGEIGLDYHMDYDDDIAPAPHNVQIDCMARQLELAVCRNVPVELHLRHEDTDQERTSHVDAYNVLREVGVPQAGCVLHCFGEDRATMERFVELGCYIAYGG
;
A
#
# COMPACT_ATOMS: atom_id res chain seq x y z
N MET A 1 -4.12 -37.50 4.38
CA MET A 1 -2.78 -37.09 4.86
C MET A 1 -2.00 -36.71 3.62
N THR A 2 -1.91 -35.44 3.32
CA THR A 2 -1.07 -34.89 2.24
C THR A 2 0.40 -35.10 2.59
N PRO A 3 1.27 -35.48 1.62
CA PRO A 3 2.67 -35.73 1.91
C PRO A 3 3.36 -34.44 2.36
N ASN A 4 4.33 -34.57 3.27
CA ASN A 4 5.22 -33.56 3.81
C ASN A 4 5.56 -32.43 2.80
N ALA A 5 4.76 -31.37 2.80
CA ALA A 5 5.26 -30.12 2.26
C ALA A 5 6.41 -29.66 3.19
N GLU A 6 7.62 -29.59 2.67
CA GLU A 6 8.72 -28.99 3.39
C GLU A 6 8.28 -27.62 3.89
N ARG A 7 8.34 -27.43 5.21
CA ARG A 7 7.93 -26.18 5.83
C ARG A 7 8.82 -25.06 5.30
N VAL A 8 8.20 -24.01 4.77
CA VAL A 8 8.92 -22.78 4.44
C VAL A 8 9.68 -22.29 5.67
N THR A 9 10.96 -22.02 5.51
CA THR A 9 11.81 -21.49 6.56
C THR A 9 12.39 -20.16 6.14
N PHE A 10 12.66 -19.28 7.09
CA PHE A 10 13.41 -18.05 6.87
C PHE A 10 14.52 -17.91 7.88
N THR A 11 15.60 -17.25 7.47
CA THR A 11 16.78 -17.06 8.30
C THR A 11 16.97 -15.57 8.56
N LYS A 12 17.03 -15.19 9.84
CA LYS A 12 17.36 -13.84 10.29
C LYS A 12 18.47 -13.92 11.34
N LYS A 13 19.58 -13.20 11.12
CA LYS A 13 20.73 -13.18 12.05
C LYS A 13 21.17 -14.58 12.50
N LYS A 14 21.42 -15.49 11.57
CA LYS A 14 21.86 -16.89 11.80
C LYS A 14 20.83 -17.81 12.51
N LYS A 15 19.60 -17.36 12.71
CA LYS A 15 18.52 -18.22 13.23
C LYS A 15 17.58 -18.59 12.08
N THR A 16 17.38 -19.90 11.90
CA THR A 16 16.37 -20.40 10.96
C THR A 16 15.08 -20.67 11.74
N VAL A 17 13.99 -20.08 11.25
CA VAL A 17 12.65 -20.19 11.84
C VAL A 17 11.73 -20.83 10.81
N ALA A 18 10.98 -21.85 11.22
CA ALA A 18 9.94 -22.41 10.37
C ALA A 18 8.74 -21.46 10.30
N CYS A 19 8.20 -21.27 9.10
CA CYS A 19 6.98 -20.51 8.93
C CYS A 19 5.83 -21.19 9.70
N PRO A 20 5.05 -20.47 10.50
CA PRO A 20 3.84 -21.01 11.10
C PRO A 20 2.87 -21.50 10.01
N VAL A 21 2.16 -22.58 10.29
CA VAL A 21 1.05 -22.99 9.39
C VAL A 21 -0.12 -22.07 9.65
N PRO A 22 -0.58 -21.31 8.67
CA PRO A 22 -1.73 -20.42 8.84
C PRO A 22 -3.01 -21.23 9.10
N LEU A 23 -3.89 -20.71 9.95
CA LEU A 23 -5.19 -21.31 10.24
C LEU A 23 -6.23 -21.03 9.15
N ALA A 24 -5.97 -20.05 8.30
CA ALA A 24 -6.80 -19.65 7.16
C ALA A 24 -5.91 -19.11 6.06
N PRO A 25 -6.40 -19.00 4.81
CA PRO A 25 -5.69 -18.28 3.75
C PRO A 25 -5.33 -16.87 4.20
N LEU A 26 -4.11 -16.44 3.88
CA LEU A 26 -3.60 -15.11 4.21
C LEU A 26 -3.71 -14.18 3.00
N ALA A 27 -3.92 -12.91 3.27
CA ALA A 27 -3.76 -11.83 2.30
C ALA A 27 -2.69 -10.86 2.80
N ASP A 28 -1.78 -10.50 1.90
CA ASP A 28 -0.86 -9.39 2.08
C ASP A 28 -1.40 -8.22 1.24
N THR A 29 -1.85 -7.16 1.90
CA THR A 29 -2.50 -6.04 1.21
C THR A 29 -1.54 -4.90 0.91
N HIS A 30 -0.26 -5.04 1.26
CA HIS A 30 0.74 -4.00 1.00
C HIS A 30 2.11 -4.60 0.69
N ALA A 31 2.49 -4.59 -0.58
CA ALA A 31 3.82 -5.02 -1.02
C ALA A 31 4.29 -4.22 -2.23
N HIS A 32 5.57 -3.87 -2.26
CA HIS A 32 6.19 -3.13 -3.38
C HIS A 32 7.00 -4.08 -4.27
N LEU A 33 6.38 -4.72 -5.26
CA LEU A 33 7.06 -5.70 -6.11
C LEU A 33 8.24 -5.12 -6.89
N LEU A 34 8.16 -3.86 -7.32
CA LEU A 34 9.26 -3.18 -8.03
C LEU A 34 10.41 -2.77 -7.10
N SER A 35 10.18 -2.70 -5.80
CA SER A 35 11.14 -2.21 -4.81
C SER A 35 11.64 -3.29 -3.85
N PHE A 36 11.68 -4.55 -4.25
CA PHE A 36 12.20 -5.63 -3.41
C PHE A 36 13.73 -5.58 -3.16
N TRP A 37 14.37 -4.44 -3.42
CA TRP A 37 15.76 -4.14 -3.08
C TRP A 37 16.73 -5.27 -3.43
N GLY A 38 16.72 -5.68 -4.71
CA GLY A 38 17.58 -6.73 -5.23
C GLY A 38 17.19 -8.16 -4.86
N LYS A 39 16.01 -8.37 -4.24
CA LYS A 39 15.44 -9.71 -4.08
C LYS A 39 14.82 -10.16 -5.40
N ASP A 40 14.89 -11.47 -5.64
CA ASP A 40 14.23 -12.11 -6.76
C ASP A 40 12.70 -12.10 -6.53
N VAL A 41 11.96 -11.36 -7.36
CA VAL A 41 10.51 -11.25 -7.27
C VAL A 41 9.84 -12.60 -7.45
N PRO A 42 10.13 -13.40 -8.48
CA PRO A 42 9.65 -14.75 -8.66
C PRO A 42 9.82 -15.63 -7.43
N GLU A 43 11.04 -15.73 -6.91
CA GLU A 43 11.32 -16.54 -5.73
C GLU A 43 10.52 -16.06 -4.52
N THR A 44 10.40 -14.75 -4.33
CA THR A 44 9.65 -14.16 -3.20
C THR A 44 8.17 -14.48 -3.29
N LEU A 45 7.57 -14.42 -4.47
CA LEU A 45 6.14 -14.74 -4.68
C LEU A 45 5.85 -16.23 -4.44
N VAL A 46 6.70 -17.13 -4.95
CA VAL A 46 6.57 -18.58 -4.70
C VAL A 46 6.68 -18.87 -3.20
N ARG A 47 7.61 -18.23 -2.50
CA ARG A 47 7.75 -18.38 -1.05
C ARG A 47 6.56 -17.84 -0.29
N ALA A 48 6.00 -16.69 -0.69
CA ALA A 48 4.78 -16.14 -0.10
C ALA A 48 3.61 -17.14 -0.24
N LYS A 49 3.41 -17.69 -1.43
CA LYS A 49 2.39 -18.72 -1.68
C LYS A 49 2.60 -19.96 -0.81
N ALA A 50 3.82 -20.47 -0.74
CA ALA A 50 4.17 -21.62 0.10
C ALA A 50 3.97 -21.35 1.60
N ALA A 51 4.06 -20.08 2.04
CA ALA A 51 3.76 -19.65 3.39
C ALA A 51 2.24 -19.49 3.67
N GLY A 52 1.39 -19.62 2.66
CA GLY A 52 -0.07 -19.54 2.78
C GLY A 52 -0.67 -18.20 2.41
N VAL A 53 0.09 -17.32 1.75
CA VAL A 53 -0.45 -16.08 1.18
C VAL A 53 -1.16 -16.42 -0.12
N ASP A 54 -2.46 -16.21 -0.18
CA ASP A 54 -3.28 -16.49 -1.36
C ASP A 54 -3.58 -15.26 -2.20
N LEU A 55 -3.57 -14.07 -1.59
CA LEU A 55 -3.72 -12.79 -2.25
C LEU A 55 -2.57 -11.87 -1.86
N LEU A 56 -1.99 -11.19 -2.85
CA LEU A 56 -1.02 -10.13 -2.64
C LEU A 56 -1.43 -8.90 -3.44
N VAL A 57 -1.51 -7.77 -2.75
CA VAL A 57 -1.77 -6.47 -3.37
C VAL A 57 -0.47 -5.68 -3.39
N THR A 58 -0.05 -5.27 -4.59
CA THR A 58 1.16 -4.45 -4.78
C THR A 58 0.78 -3.00 -5.05
N MET A 59 1.73 -2.10 -4.86
CA MET A 59 1.55 -0.67 -5.09
C MET A 59 2.08 -0.29 -6.47
N PHE A 60 1.40 0.63 -7.12
CA PHE A 60 1.85 1.32 -8.32
C PHE A 60 1.76 2.83 -8.12
N ASP A 61 2.90 3.50 -8.18
CA ASP A 61 3.00 4.96 -8.16
C ASP A 61 3.68 5.43 -9.45
N PRO A 62 2.95 6.14 -10.34
CA PRO A 62 3.51 6.57 -11.62
C PRO A 62 4.74 7.48 -11.49
N ILE A 63 4.87 8.21 -10.37
CA ILE A 63 6.03 9.09 -10.10
C ILE A 63 7.20 8.28 -9.55
N ALA A 64 6.98 7.51 -8.49
CA ALA A 64 8.03 6.75 -7.83
C ALA A 64 8.57 5.62 -8.74
N ASP A 65 7.68 4.90 -9.42
CA ASP A 65 8.03 3.80 -10.31
C ASP A 65 8.55 4.26 -11.68
N LYS A 66 8.36 5.55 -12.02
CA LYS A 66 8.77 6.14 -13.31
C LYS A 66 8.27 5.33 -14.51
N ARG A 67 7.04 4.86 -14.43
CA ARG A 67 6.37 4.04 -15.45
C ARG A 67 4.97 4.57 -15.72
N SER A 68 4.47 4.30 -16.92
CA SER A 68 3.04 4.46 -17.19
C SER A 68 2.24 3.31 -16.59
N VAL A 69 0.96 3.53 -16.35
CA VAL A 69 0.04 2.46 -15.92
C VAL A 69 0.01 1.31 -16.94
N THR A 70 0.09 1.62 -18.23
CA THR A 70 0.12 0.60 -19.29
C THR A 70 1.36 -0.27 -19.19
N ASP A 71 2.55 0.35 -19.02
CA ASP A 71 3.80 -0.40 -18.88
C ASP A 71 3.80 -1.28 -17.61
N TYR A 72 3.19 -0.79 -16.53
CA TYR A 72 3.06 -1.55 -15.27
C TYR A 72 2.13 -2.75 -15.42
N SER A 73 0.94 -2.54 -15.98
CA SER A 73 -0.02 -3.62 -16.24
C SER A 73 0.51 -4.67 -17.23
N ASP A 74 1.19 -4.22 -18.28
CA ASP A 74 1.86 -5.07 -19.26
C ASP A 74 2.95 -5.94 -18.58
N TRP A 75 3.76 -5.34 -17.70
CA TRP A 75 4.77 -6.08 -16.93
C TRP A 75 4.12 -7.14 -16.03
N LEU A 76 3.08 -6.80 -15.26
CA LEU A 76 2.36 -7.77 -14.45
C LEU A 76 1.82 -8.92 -15.30
N THR A 77 1.16 -8.59 -16.41
CA THR A 77 0.50 -9.57 -17.28
C THR A 77 1.48 -10.52 -17.99
N ARG A 78 2.65 -10.00 -18.40
CA ARG A 78 3.61 -10.79 -19.19
C ARG A 78 4.61 -11.53 -18.34
N GLU A 79 5.01 -10.97 -17.19
CA GLU A 79 6.13 -11.51 -16.42
C GLU A 79 5.67 -12.16 -15.11
N ILE A 80 4.64 -11.63 -14.45
CA ILE A 80 4.22 -12.11 -13.12
C ILE A 80 3.06 -13.11 -13.21
N LEU A 81 1.96 -12.75 -13.85
CA LEU A 81 0.76 -13.59 -13.86
C LEU A 81 0.93 -14.97 -14.53
N PRO A 82 1.84 -15.18 -15.49
CA PRO A 82 2.07 -16.53 -16.05
C PRO A 82 2.81 -17.49 -15.12
N MET A 83 3.37 -16.98 -14.01
CA MET A 83 4.09 -17.81 -13.04
C MET A 83 3.15 -18.80 -12.35
N GLN A 84 3.70 -19.96 -12.01
CA GLN A 84 3.00 -20.99 -11.24
C GLN A 84 3.28 -20.84 -9.74
N ASP A 85 2.38 -21.31 -8.90
CA ASP A 85 2.53 -21.37 -7.45
C ASP A 85 2.82 -19.99 -6.80
N ILE A 86 2.16 -18.95 -7.28
CA ILE A 86 2.21 -17.60 -6.71
C ILE A 86 0.83 -17.20 -6.11
N PRO A 87 0.77 -16.20 -5.22
CA PRO A 87 -0.50 -15.60 -4.82
C PRO A 87 -1.28 -15.03 -6.01
N GLN A 88 -2.58 -14.85 -5.87
CA GLN A 88 -3.31 -13.96 -6.75
C GLN A 88 -2.75 -12.55 -6.61
N ILE A 89 -2.44 -11.88 -7.71
CA ILE A 89 -1.87 -10.55 -7.71
C ILE A 89 -2.94 -9.51 -8.09
N LYS A 90 -3.02 -8.47 -7.29
CA LYS A 90 -3.75 -7.23 -7.58
C LYS A 90 -2.82 -6.05 -7.30
N TYR A 91 -3.18 -4.84 -7.72
CA TYR A 91 -2.46 -3.64 -7.32
C TYR A 91 -3.41 -2.50 -6.92
N LEU A 92 -2.91 -1.56 -6.14
CA LEU A 92 -3.49 -0.25 -5.93
C LEU A 92 -2.68 0.77 -6.72
N ALA A 93 -3.35 1.79 -7.24
CA ALA A 93 -2.70 2.88 -7.96
C ALA A 93 -2.88 4.19 -7.19
N GLY A 94 -1.78 4.89 -6.94
CA GLY A 94 -1.82 6.17 -6.23
C GLY A 94 -0.48 6.86 -6.27
N VAL A 95 -0.44 8.07 -5.73
CA VAL A 95 0.80 8.83 -5.54
C VAL A 95 1.06 9.01 -4.06
N HIS A 96 2.17 8.44 -3.62
CA HIS A 96 2.67 8.56 -2.25
C HIS A 96 2.93 10.04 -1.87
N PRO A 97 2.83 10.43 -0.61
CA PRO A 97 3.09 11.80 -0.14
C PRO A 97 4.38 12.43 -0.64
N TYR A 98 5.43 11.64 -0.87
CA TYR A 98 6.71 12.13 -1.43
C TYR A 98 6.56 12.66 -2.87
N GLY A 99 5.65 12.08 -3.65
CA GLY A 99 5.33 12.52 -5.00
C GLY A 99 4.32 13.66 -5.09
N ALA A 100 3.75 14.11 -3.97
CA ALA A 100 2.69 15.10 -3.96
C ALA A 100 3.02 16.41 -4.72
N PRO A 101 4.27 16.95 -4.68
CA PRO A 101 4.61 18.14 -5.45
C PRO A 101 4.50 17.97 -6.97
N ASP A 102 4.64 16.74 -7.46
CA ASP A 102 4.62 16.41 -8.88
C ASP A 102 3.27 15.82 -9.33
N TYR A 103 2.26 15.82 -8.45
CA TYR A 103 0.91 15.29 -8.75
C TYR A 103 0.11 16.27 -9.63
N ALA A 104 0.45 16.30 -10.92
CA ALA A 104 -0.22 17.12 -11.93
C ALA A 104 -1.38 16.36 -12.63
N ASP A 105 -2.05 17.02 -13.56
CA ASP A 105 -3.23 16.45 -14.24
C ASP A 105 -2.93 15.22 -15.09
N ASP A 106 -1.75 15.11 -15.67
CA ASP A 106 -1.31 13.95 -16.44
C ASP A 106 -1.04 12.75 -15.55
N VAL A 107 -0.49 12.96 -14.35
CA VAL A 107 -0.31 11.91 -13.34
C VAL A 107 -1.67 11.46 -12.79
N HIS A 108 -2.55 12.42 -12.47
CA HIS A 108 -3.92 12.10 -12.07
C HIS A 108 -4.65 11.26 -13.14
N ALA A 109 -4.50 11.60 -14.42
CA ALA A 109 -5.08 10.82 -15.51
C ALA A 109 -4.57 9.38 -15.56
N GLN A 110 -3.31 9.11 -15.16
CA GLN A 110 -2.79 7.75 -15.05
C GLN A 110 -3.46 6.98 -13.91
N VAL A 111 -3.67 7.61 -12.75
CA VAL A 111 -4.40 6.98 -11.63
C VAL A 111 -5.84 6.67 -12.04
N VAL A 112 -6.50 7.59 -12.74
CA VAL A 112 -7.86 7.35 -13.30
C VAL A 112 -7.85 6.18 -14.27
N ALA A 113 -6.89 6.12 -15.20
CA ALA A 113 -6.78 5.04 -16.17
C ALA A 113 -6.49 3.68 -15.52
N ALA A 114 -5.73 3.66 -14.42
CA ALA A 114 -5.47 2.44 -13.66
C ALA A 114 -6.76 1.78 -13.15
N LEU A 115 -7.74 2.56 -12.74
CA LEU A 115 -9.03 2.04 -12.25
C LEU A 115 -9.86 1.30 -13.30
N ASP A 116 -9.53 1.46 -14.58
CA ASP A 116 -10.16 0.73 -15.68
C ASP A 116 -9.43 -0.61 -15.98
N ASP A 117 -8.27 -0.86 -15.34
CA ASP A 117 -7.55 -2.13 -15.41
C ASP A 117 -8.17 -3.15 -14.41
N PRO A 118 -8.58 -4.34 -14.87
CA PRO A 118 -9.16 -5.36 -13.98
C PRO A 118 -8.19 -5.88 -12.90
N LEU A 119 -6.89 -5.62 -13.01
CA LEU A 119 -5.91 -5.95 -11.96
C LEU A 119 -5.85 -4.90 -10.86
N CYS A 120 -6.27 -3.66 -11.15
CA CYS A 120 -6.33 -2.60 -10.16
C CYS A 120 -7.50 -2.84 -9.19
N ALA A 121 -7.21 -2.88 -7.91
CA ALA A 121 -8.19 -3.11 -6.86
C ALA A 121 -8.74 -1.80 -6.25
N GLY A 122 -8.04 -0.67 -6.42
CA GLY A 122 -8.41 0.59 -5.80
C GLY A 122 -7.30 1.64 -5.84
N ILE A 123 -7.37 2.60 -4.95
CA ILE A 123 -6.42 3.72 -4.85
C ILE A 123 -5.50 3.53 -3.63
N GLY A 124 -4.23 3.67 -3.84
CA GLY A 124 -3.17 3.59 -2.82
C GLY A 124 -1.78 3.36 -3.46
N GLU A 125 -0.79 3.66 -2.75
CA GLU A 125 -0.66 4.22 -1.42
C GLU A 125 -0.78 5.74 -1.49
N ILE A 126 -1.73 6.33 -0.78
CA ILE A 126 -1.91 7.78 -0.70
C ILE A 126 -1.91 8.22 0.76
N GLY A 127 -1.76 9.51 1.04
CA GLY A 127 -1.84 9.95 2.43
C GLY A 127 -0.93 11.11 2.76
N LEU A 128 -0.39 11.09 4.00
CA LEU A 128 0.43 12.17 4.55
C LEU A 128 1.68 11.59 5.24
N ASP A 129 2.85 12.02 4.80
CA ASP A 129 4.15 11.72 5.44
C ASP A 129 4.85 13.02 5.80
N TYR A 130 4.86 13.35 7.08
CA TYR A 130 5.48 14.57 7.62
C TYR A 130 6.85 14.29 8.22
N HIS A 131 7.30 13.04 8.15
CA HIS A 131 8.59 12.64 8.69
C HIS A 131 9.73 13.02 7.77
N MET A 132 10.82 13.54 8.35
CA MET A 132 12.08 13.68 7.65
C MET A 132 12.77 12.31 7.56
N ASP A 133 12.98 11.81 6.36
CA ASP A 133 13.78 10.60 6.18
C ASP A 133 15.26 10.96 6.26
N TYR A 134 15.86 10.74 7.44
CA TYR A 134 17.24 11.05 7.70
C TYR A 134 18.24 10.06 7.08
N ASP A 135 17.77 8.87 6.72
CA ASP A 135 18.63 7.84 6.11
C ASP A 135 18.86 8.12 4.62
N ASP A 136 17.82 8.58 3.92
CA ASP A 136 17.87 8.91 2.50
C ASP A 136 17.93 10.44 2.23
N ASP A 137 17.98 11.28 3.29
CA ASP A 137 17.99 12.75 3.22
C ASP A 137 16.79 13.32 2.43
N ILE A 138 15.60 12.72 2.63
CA ILE A 138 14.37 13.15 1.97
C ILE A 138 13.53 13.98 2.93
N ALA A 139 13.43 15.28 2.62
CA ALA A 139 12.53 16.18 3.34
C ALA A 139 11.07 15.98 2.91
N PRO A 140 10.11 16.01 3.85
CA PRO A 140 8.69 15.92 3.48
C PRO A 140 8.27 17.11 2.62
N ALA A 141 7.38 16.87 1.66
CA ALA A 141 6.72 17.95 0.94
C ALA A 141 5.90 18.84 1.90
N PRO A 142 5.63 20.11 1.56
CA PRO A 142 4.79 20.95 2.40
C PRO A 142 3.44 20.30 2.72
N HIS A 143 2.99 20.40 3.97
CA HIS A 143 1.78 19.71 4.45
C HIS A 143 0.55 20.02 3.59
N ASN A 144 0.33 21.27 3.24
CA ASN A 144 -0.79 21.67 2.38
C ASN A 144 -0.76 21.00 0.99
N VAL A 145 0.43 20.79 0.42
CA VAL A 145 0.59 20.12 -0.89
C VAL A 145 0.24 18.63 -0.76
N GLN A 146 0.66 17.99 0.32
CA GLN A 146 0.30 16.59 0.59
C GLN A 146 -1.20 16.45 0.86
N ILE A 147 -1.81 17.37 1.64
CA ILE A 147 -3.25 17.40 1.93
C ILE A 147 -4.06 17.52 0.62
N ASP A 148 -3.70 18.45 -0.25
CA ASP A 148 -4.39 18.66 -1.53
C ASP A 148 -4.27 17.42 -2.43
N CYS A 149 -3.08 16.81 -2.48
CA CYS A 149 -2.83 15.59 -3.25
C CYS A 149 -3.66 14.40 -2.71
N MET A 150 -3.67 14.21 -1.38
CA MET A 150 -4.49 13.16 -0.73
C MET A 150 -5.97 13.39 -1.00
N ALA A 151 -6.46 14.61 -0.79
CA ALA A 151 -7.88 14.95 -0.98
C ALA A 151 -8.34 14.65 -2.41
N ARG A 152 -7.59 15.07 -3.42
CA ARG A 152 -7.90 14.85 -4.82
C ARG A 152 -7.96 13.36 -5.21
N GLN A 153 -7.08 12.53 -4.65
CA GLN A 153 -7.08 11.10 -4.88
C GLN A 153 -8.23 10.40 -4.11
N LEU A 154 -8.52 10.87 -2.90
CA LEU A 154 -9.64 10.37 -2.11
C LEU A 154 -10.99 10.72 -2.75
N GLU A 155 -11.16 11.91 -3.31
CA GLU A 155 -12.33 12.30 -4.08
C GLU A 155 -12.58 11.34 -5.26
N LEU A 156 -11.52 10.96 -5.98
CA LEU A 156 -11.60 9.96 -7.04
C LEU A 156 -12.06 8.61 -6.51
N ALA A 157 -11.52 8.16 -5.38
CA ALA A 157 -11.89 6.89 -4.75
C ALA A 157 -13.36 6.88 -4.31
N VAL A 158 -13.83 7.96 -3.71
CA VAL A 158 -15.25 8.13 -3.31
C VAL A 158 -16.16 8.13 -4.53
N CYS A 159 -15.79 8.89 -5.57
CA CYS A 159 -16.55 8.98 -6.82
C CYS A 159 -16.68 7.63 -7.53
N ARG A 160 -15.60 6.85 -7.60
CA ARG A 160 -15.56 5.53 -8.23
C ARG A 160 -16.03 4.41 -7.31
N ASN A 161 -16.20 4.70 -6.02
CA ASN A 161 -16.48 3.74 -4.95
C ASN A 161 -15.50 2.55 -4.96
N VAL A 162 -14.22 2.85 -4.94
CA VAL A 162 -13.14 1.86 -4.85
C VAL A 162 -12.43 1.95 -3.49
N PRO A 163 -11.82 0.87 -2.98
CA PRO A 163 -11.11 0.91 -1.72
C PRO A 163 -9.89 1.82 -1.77
N VAL A 164 -9.51 2.33 -0.60
CA VAL A 164 -8.33 3.21 -0.41
C VAL A 164 -7.40 2.62 0.63
N GLU A 165 -6.10 2.73 0.38
CA GLU A 165 -5.07 2.48 1.37
C GLU A 165 -4.30 3.76 1.68
N LEU A 166 -4.22 4.08 3.00
CA LEU A 166 -3.61 5.30 3.51
C LEU A 166 -2.27 5.03 4.17
N HIS A 167 -1.28 5.81 3.76
CA HIS A 167 0.00 6.01 4.43
C HIS A 167 -0.08 7.23 5.35
N LEU A 168 0.14 7.05 6.64
CA LEU A 168 0.17 8.15 7.61
C LEU A 168 1.41 8.04 8.49
N ARG A 169 2.28 9.04 8.41
CA ARG A 169 3.50 9.12 9.23
C ARG A 169 3.71 10.56 9.69
N HIS A 170 3.84 10.75 10.99
CA HIS A 170 4.20 12.04 11.59
C HIS A 170 5.68 12.07 11.95
N GLU A 171 6.22 13.26 12.22
CA GLU A 171 7.59 13.39 12.75
C GLU A 171 7.67 12.78 14.16
N ASP A 172 8.75 12.07 14.47
CA ASP A 172 8.93 11.36 15.75
C ASP A 172 8.79 12.27 16.99
N THR A 173 9.10 13.56 16.82
CA THR A 173 8.97 14.58 17.87
C THR A 173 7.57 15.19 17.97
N ASP A 174 6.69 14.93 17.00
CA ASP A 174 5.33 15.46 16.93
C ASP A 174 4.36 14.68 17.83
N GLN A 175 4.14 15.19 19.04
CA GLN A 175 3.23 14.61 20.01
C GLN A 175 1.75 14.73 19.62
N GLU A 176 1.43 15.68 18.74
CA GLU A 176 0.05 15.94 18.27
C GLU A 176 -0.36 15.01 17.13
N ARG A 177 0.61 14.29 16.53
CA ARG A 177 0.38 13.42 15.37
C ARG A 177 -0.32 14.15 14.22
N THR A 178 0.24 15.28 13.85
CA THR A 178 -0.39 16.24 12.92
C THR A 178 -0.83 15.58 11.62
N SER A 179 -0.04 14.66 11.05
CA SER A 179 -0.43 13.92 9.83
C SER A 179 -1.74 13.13 10.01
N HIS A 180 -1.93 12.49 11.17
CA HIS A 180 -3.16 11.75 11.47
C HIS A 180 -4.35 12.69 11.71
N VAL A 181 -4.12 13.83 12.35
CA VAL A 181 -5.17 14.86 12.55
C VAL A 181 -5.62 15.43 11.21
N ASP A 182 -4.69 15.78 10.33
CA ASP A 182 -4.99 16.33 9.01
C ASP A 182 -5.68 15.30 8.12
N ALA A 183 -5.19 14.05 8.09
CA ALA A 183 -5.83 12.97 7.34
C ALA A 183 -7.26 12.69 7.84
N TYR A 184 -7.48 12.72 9.15
CA TYR A 184 -8.82 12.59 9.72
C TYR A 184 -9.75 13.71 9.25
N ASN A 185 -9.27 14.95 9.19
CA ASN A 185 -10.05 16.08 8.70
C ASN A 185 -10.36 15.93 7.20
N VAL A 186 -9.41 15.51 6.37
CA VAL A 186 -9.62 15.23 4.94
C VAL A 186 -10.69 14.15 4.76
N LEU A 187 -10.61 13.05 5.50
CA LEU A 187 -11.61 11.97 5.44
C LEU A 187 -13.02 12.45 5.86
N ARG A 188 -13.11 13.36 6.82
CA ARG A 188 -14.39 13.94 7.22
C ARG A 188 -14.98 14.89 6.18
N GLU A 189 -14.15 15.62 5.47
CA GLU A 189 -14.57 16.59 4.47
C GLU A 189 -14.95 15.89 3.16
N VAL A 190 -14.09 15.01 2.66
CA VAL A 190 -14.26 14.31 1.38
C VAL A 190 -15.18 13.09 1.51
N GLY A 191 -15.09 12.39 2.65
CA GLY A 191 -15.80 11.14 2.90
C GLY A 191 -14.90 9.92 2.81
N VAL A 192 -15.41 8.79 3.31
CA VAL A 192 -14.77 7.47 3.23
C VAL A 192 -15.53 6.65 2.18
N PRO A 193 -14.86 6.05 1.17
CA PRO A 193 -15.54 5.24 0.17
C PRO A 193 -16.21 4.03 0.82
N GLN A 194 -17.42 3.67 0.37
CA GLN A 194 -18.15 2.51 0.91
C GLN A 194 -17.41 1.19 0.65
N ALA A 195 -16.57 1.15 -0.39
CA ALA A 195 -15.71 0.00 -0.68
C ALA A 195 -14.62 -0.24 0.39
N GLY A 196 -14.36 0.74 1.26
CA GLY A 196 -13.44 0.64 2.39
C GLY A 196 -12.26 1.60 2.31
N CYS A 197 -11.69 1.87 3.47
CA CYS A 197 -10.47 2.64 3.63
C CYS A 197 -9.62 1.96 4.70
N VAL A 198 -8.35 1.71 4.45
CA VAL A 198 -7.44 1.07 5.40
C VAL A 198 -6.26 1.97 5.70
N LEU A 199 -5.89 2.07 6.97
CA LEU A 199 -4.62 2.66 7.39
C LEU A 199 -3.60 1.53 7.47
N HIS A 200 -2.57 1.56 6.61
CA HIS A 200 -1.54 0.53 6.63
C HIS A 200 -0.44 0.84 7.66
N CYS A 201 0.32 -0.18 8.04
CA CYS A 201 1.44 -0.07 9.01
C CYS A 201 1.11 0.74 10.26
N PHE A 202 -0.13 0.62 10.76
CA PHE A 202 -0.60 1.42 11.89
C PHE A 202 0.20 1.14 13.15
N GLY A 203 0.82 2.19 13.70
CA GLY A 203 1.67 2.11 14.90
C GLY A 203 1.20 3.01 16.06
N GLU A 204 0.03 3.65 15.94
CA GLU A 204 -0.45 4.65 16.87
C GLU A 204 -1.18 4.06 18.07
N ASP A 205 -1.58 4.95 19.00
CA ASP A 205 -2.35 4.58 20.17
C ASP A 205 -3.81 4.23 19.84
N ARG A 206 -4.45 3.65 20.86
CA ARG A 206 -5.84 3.22 20.77
C ARG A 206 -6.81 4.37 20.48
N ALA A 207 -6.59 5.56 21.04
CA ALA A 207 -7.48 6.69 20.86
C ALA A 207 -7.45 7.20 19.40
N THR A 208 -6.27 7.22 18.79
CA THR A 208 -6.10 7.53 17.37
C THR A 208 -6.80 6.47 16.52
N MET A 209 -6.59 5.19 16.82
CA MET A 209 -7.26 4.09 16.12
C MET A 209 -8.78 4.23 16.15
N GLU A 210 -9.36 4.43 17.34
CA GLU A 210 -10.81 4.50 17.53
C GLU A 210 -11.44 5.64 16.69
N ARG A 211 -10.77 6.78 16.56
CA ARG A 211 -11.23 7.88 15.71
C ARG A 211 -11.40 7.49 14.23
N PHE A 212 -10.43 6.74 13.67
CA PHE A 212 -10.53 6.30 12.28
C PHE A 212 -11.53 5.15 12.10
N VAL A 213 -11.62 4.25 13.07
CA VAL A 213 -12.64 3.18 13.07
C VAL A 213 -14.06 3.75 13.13
N GLU A 214 -14.29 4.82 13.88
CA GLU A 214 -15.57 5.53 13.92
C GLU A 214 -15.97 6.15 12.57
N LEU A 215 -14.98 6.51 11.73
CA LEU A 215 -15.23 6.94 10.35
C LEU A 215 -15.49 5.76 9.39
N GLY A 216 -15.34 4.52 9.85
CA GLY A 216 -15.49 3.32 9.03
C GLY A 216 -14.20 2.82 8.40
N CYS A 217 -13.03 3.31 8.84
CA CYS A 217 -11.74 2.82 8.37
C CYS A 217 -11.36 1.50 9.03
N TYR A 218 -10.57 0.71 8.32
CA TYR A 218 -9.90 -0.50 8.79
C TYR A 218 -8.46 -0.19 9.21
N ILE A 219 -7.90 -1.04 10.07
CA ILE A 219 -6.54 -0.90 10.58
C ILE A 219 -5.73 -2.11 10.16
N ALA A 220 -4.59 -1.88 9.48
CA ALA A 220 -3.64 -2.92 9.12
C ALA A 220 -2.31 -2.69 9.86
N TYR A 221 -1.79 -3.78 10.42
CA TYR A 221 -0.51 -3.76 11.14
C TYR A 221 0.58 -4.29 10.19
N GLY A 222 1.69 -3.56 10.13
CA GLY A 222 2.91 -3.98 9.47
C GLY A 222 3.77 -4.86 10.38
N GLY A 223 4.80 -5.52 9.79
CA GLY A 223 5.74 -6.40 10.49
C GLY A 223 7.21 -6.07 10.24
#